data_49e85a1ad69191eadb2a7312aa44eb93
#
_entry.id   49e85a1ad69191eadb2a7312aa44eb93
#
_cell.length_a   1.000
_cell.length_b   1.000
_cell.length_c   1.000
_cell.angle_alpha   90.00
_cell.angle_beta   90.00
_cell.angle_gamma   90.00
#
_symmetry.space_group_name_H-M   'P 1'
#
loop_
_entity.id
_entity.type
_entity.pdbx_description
1 polymer ?
#
loop_
_entity_poly.entity_id
_entity_poly.type
_entity_poly.pdbx_seq_one_letter_code
_entity_poly.pdbx_strand_id
1 'polypeptide(L)'
;TRDAGKPSSGGRFLGGLALVAVSALVGAGAMYVSLGNKTTEETTLVSMKGDTVTVGDVFDSLKGSSQTQQSVLSATLQKALEKEYGSKVSKEDVDKAYKQASEQYGDQFSQVLAAYGQTEESYRTQIRTQKLVEYAVNQAAQKDLTEANYKAAYDNYTPNTEVQVVSTTDKAVADKLDSEAKAEGADFSQVAKDNSLEVASKTVNSASQDFPADVLTAAFKQDANAVSDVVTVSNSSTGAATYYIVKTVSKSEKNADWKNYKDDLTK
;
A
#
# COMPACT_ATOMS: atom_id res chain seq x y z
N THR A 1 -18.07 2.39 -36.03
CA THR A 1 -17.72 1.40 -35.02
C THR A 1 -16.40 1.84 -34.39
N ARG A 2 -16.50 2.41 -33.17
CA ARG A 2 -15.34 2.85 -32.38
C ARG A 2 -14.98 1.70 -31.46
N ASP A 3 -13.80 1.11 -31.64
CA ASP A 3 -13.20 0.19 -30.69
C ASP A 3 -12.69 0.98 -29.46
N ALA A 4 -13.28 0.69 -28.31
CA ALA A 4 -12.82 1.23 -27.04
C ALA A 4 -11.72 0.31 -26.50
N GLY A 5 -10.49 0.83 -26.44
CA GLY A 5 -9.32 0.14 -25.88
C GLY A 5 -9.54 -0.22 -24.41
N LYS A 6 -9.26 -1.46 -24.04
CA LYS A 6 -9.26 -1.97 -22.67
C LYS A 6 -8.14 -1.29 -21.86
N PRO A 7 -8.40 -0.83 -20.64
CA PRO A 7 -7.35 -0.35 -19.75
C PRO A 7 -6.51 -1.52 -19.23
N SER A 8 -5.19 -1.34 -19.21
CA SER A 8 -4.22 -2.30 -18.69
C SER A 8 -4.40 -2.50 -17.17
N SER A 9 -4.59 -3.74 -16.74
CA SER A 9 -5.01 -4.13 -15.39
C SER A 9 -3.85 -4.43 -14.41
N GLY A 10 -2.66 -3.86 -14.60
CA GLY A 10 -1.49 -4.24 -13.80
C GLY A 10 -1.43 -3.69 -12.36
N GLY A 11 -2.13 -2.61 -12.05
CA GLY A 11 -2.03 -1.97 -10.73
C GLY A 11 -3.25 -2.14 -9.79
N ARG A 12 -4.27 -2.87 -10.22
CA ARG A 12 -5.53 -3.01 -9.47
C ARG A 12 -5.68 -4.33 -8.71
N PHE A 13 -4.78 -5.27 -8.89
CA PHE A 13 -4.96 -6.62 -8.35
C PHE A 13 -4.76 -6.68 -6.82
N LEU A 14 -3.78 -5.98 -6.27
CA LEU A 14 -3.52 -6.01 -4.82
C LEU A 14 -4.58 -5.27 -3.99
N GLY A 15 -5.10 -4.14 -4.49
CA GLY A 15 -6.19 -3.41 -3.82
C GLY A 15 -7.55 -4.14 -3.90
N GLY A 16 -7.79 -4.88 -4.99
CA GLY A 16 -9.00 -5.66 -5.19
C GLY A 16 -9.05 -6.92 -4.33
N LEU A 17 -7.91 -7.60 -4.13
CA LEU A 17 -7.80 -8.79 -3.31
C LEU A 17 -8.01 -8.51 -1.82
N ALA A 18 -7.46 -7.40 -1.31
CA ALA A 18 -7.70 -6.99 0.07
C ALA A 18 -9.19 -6.70 0.33
N LEU A 19 -9.88 -6.07 -0.63
CA LEU A 19 -11.33 -5.83 -0.55
C LEU A 19 -12.15 -7.12 -0.68
N VAL A 20 -11.75 -8.05 -1.52
CA VAL A 20 -12.43 -9.33 -1.71
C VAL A 20 -12.23 -10.25 -0.49
N ALA A 21 -11.02 -10.28 0.10
CA ALA A 21 -10.79 -11.05 1.32
C ALA A 21 -11.60 -10.51 2.51
N VAL A 22 -11.70 -9.19 2.64
CA VAL A 22 -12.54 -8.53 3.66
C VAL A 22 -14.03 -8.75 3.37
N SER A 23 -14.43 -8.69 2.10
CA SER A 23 -15.83 -8.95 1.70
C SER A 23 -16.26 -10.41 1.90
N ALA A 24 -15.35 -11.37 1.67
CA ALA A 24 -15.63 -12.79 1.90
C ALA A 24 -15.75 -13.12 3.39
N LEU A 25 -14.98 -12.46 4.26
CA LEU A 25 -15.07 -12.60 5.71
C LEU A 25 -16.38 -11.98 6.26
N VAL A 26 -16.84 -10.88 5.68
CA VAL A 26 -18.08 -10.20 6.07
C VAL A 26 -19.33 -10.89 5.46
N GLY A 27 -19.20 -11.49 4.26
CA GLY A 27 -20.30 -12.14 3.55
C GLY A 27 -20.64 -13.57 4.01
N ALA A 28 -19.74 -14.25 4.73
CA ALA A 28 -19.94 -15.65 5.14
C ALA A 28 -20.60 -15.84 6.51
N GLY A 29 -20.90 -14.76 7.25
CA GLY A 29 -21.56 -14.82 8.53
C GLY A 29 -22.80 -13.96 8.58
N ALA A 30 -23.98 -14.55 8.63
CA ALA A 30 -25.16 -13.86 9.16
C ALA A 30 -24.82 -13.42 10.59
N MET A 31 -24.49 -12.13 10.76
CA MET A 31 -24.03 -11.62 12.03
C MET A 31 -25.19 -11.46 13.01
N TYR A 32 -25.30 -12.42 13.90
CA TYR A 32 -25.86 -12.16 15.21
C TYR A 32 -24.78 -11.46 16.05
N VAL A 33 -24.88 -10.14 16.15
CA VAL A 33 -24.16 -9.40 17.18
C VAL A 33 -24.86 -9.68 18.50
N SER A 34 -24.50 -10.77 19.14
CA SER A 34 -24.79 -10.97 20.55
C SER A 34 -23.74 -10.15 21.31
N LEU A 35 -24.09 -8.96 21.72
CA LEU A 35 -23.34 -8.21 22.71
C LEU A 35 -23.31 -9.07 23.98
N GLY A 36 -22.15 -9.65 24.26
CA GLY A 36 -21.96 -10.49 25.44
C GLY A 36 -22.19 -9.71 26.72
N ASN A 37 -22.88 -10.31 27.57
CA ASN A 37 -23.50 -10.12 28.89
C ASN A 37 -22.87 -9.14 29.91
N LYS A 38 -22.44 -7.93 29.53
CA LYS A 38 -21.95 -6.96 30.53
C LYS A 38 -22.49 -5.53 30.42
N THR A 39 -23.07 -5.16 29.28
CA THR A 39 -23.67 -3.84 29.10
C THR A 39 -24.90 -4.02 28.22
N THR A 40 -26.08 -3.79 28.75
CA THR A 40 -27.34 -3.80 28.00
C THR A 40 -27.68 -2.38 27.58
N GLU A 41 -28.58 -2.21 26.61
CA GLU A 41 -29.12 -0.90 26.23
C GLU A 41 -29.68 -0.14 27.42
N GLU A 42 -30.21 -0.86 28.42
CA GLU A 42 -30.76 -0.34 29.68
C GLU A 42 -29.71 0.04 30.72
N THR A 43 -28.42 -0.21 30.47
CA THR A 43 -27.35 0.15 31.41
C THR A 43 -27.30 1.67 31.59
N THR A 44 -27.58 2.14 32.80
CA THR A 44 -27.57 3.56 33.17
C THR A 44 -26.14 4.10 33.18
N LEU A 45 -25.88 5.14 32.39
CA LEU A 45 -24.61 5.88 32.38
C LEU A 45 -24.67 7.09 33.30
N VAL A 46 -25.80 7.80 33.32
CA VAL A 46 -26.02 8.98 34.17
C VAL A 46 -27.41 8.87 34.78
N SER A 47 -27.50 9.11 36.10
CA SER A 47 -28.77 9.22 36.80
C SER A 47 -29.01 10.66 37.25
N MET A 48 -30.15 11.21 36.89
CA MET A 48 -30.59 12.56 37.29
C MET A 48 -31.90 12.46 38.06
N LYS A 49 -32.30 13.54 38.74
CA LYS A 49 -33.54 13.57 39.50
C LYS A 49 -34.76 13.44 38.55
N GLY A 50 -35.27 12.23 38.42
CA GLY A 50 -36.45 11.94 37.62
C GLY A 50 -36.19 11.39 36.21
N ASP A 51 -34.91 11.24 35.82
CA ASP A 51 -34.51 10.72 34.51
C ASP A 51 -33.17 10.00 34.53
N THR A 52 -32.90 9.21 33.51
CA THR A 52 -31.63 8.48 33.34
C THR A 52 -31.18 8.54 31.89
N VAL A 53 -29.88 8.60 31.67
CA VAL A 53 -29.26 8.40 30.35
C VAL A 53 -28.68 6.99 30.31
N THR A 54 -29.12 6.21 29.36
CA THR A 54 -28.70 4.82 29.19
C THR A 54 -27.68 4.67 28.05
N VAL A 55 -27.07 3.50 27.96
CA VAL A 55 -26.20 3.13 26.81
C VAL A 55 -27.02 3.18 25.51
N GLY A 56 -28.30 2.75 25.55
CA GLY A 56 -29.21 2.82 24.40
C GLY A 56 -29.44 4.25 23.91
N ASP A 57 -29.69 5.20 24.82
CA ASP A 57 -29.90 6.61 24.45
C ASP A 57 -28.67 7.20 23.75
N VAL A 58 -27.47 6.90 24.27
CA VAL A 58 -26.20 7.35 23.64
C VAL A 58 -26.02 6.69 22.28
N PHE A 59 -26.25 5.37 22.19
CA PHE A 59 -26.14 4.67 20.89
C PHE A 59 -27.12 5.21 19.88
N ASP A 60 -28.38 5.43 20.27
CA ASP A 60 -29.43 5.98 19.41
C ASP A 60 -29.09 7.38 18.88
N SER A 61 -28.46 8.20 19.71
CA SER A 61 -27.98 9.52 19.29
C SER A 61 -26.82 9.47 18.28
N LEU A 62 -26.02 8.41 18.32
CA LEU A 62 -24.79 8.25 17.53
C LEU A 62 -24.94 7.35 16.31
N LYS A 63 -25.93 6.43 16.28
CA LYS A 63 -26.06 5.39 15.24
C LYS A 63 -26.16 5.92 13.81
N GLY A 64 -26.64 7.15 13.65
CA GLY A 64 -26.73 7.82 12.34
C GLY A 64 -25.42 8.44 11.86
N SER A 65 -24.39 8.55 12.71
CA SER A 65 -23.14 9.16 12.32
C SER A 65 -22.23 8.18 11.55
N SER A 66 -21.55 8.68 10.51
CA SER A 66 -20.58 7.90 9.74
C SER A 66 -19.43 7.37 10.60
N GLN A 67 -19.06 8.13 11.62
CA GLN A 67 -18.03 7.75 12.60
C GLN A 67 -18.43 6.49 13.38
N THR A 68 -19.67 6.45 13.88
CA THR A 68 -20.17 5.28 14.61
C THR A 68 -20.28 4.06 13.69
N GLN A 69 -20.76 4.24 12.46
CA GLN A 69 -20.82 3.16 11.48
C GLN A 69 -19.44 2.58 11.18
N GLN A 70 -18.42 3.43 11.01
CA GLN A 70 -17.03 3.00 10.84
C GLN A 70 -16.50 2.28 12.08
N SER A 71 -16.82 2.75 13.28
CA SER A 71 -16.41 2.11 14.53
C SER A 71 -17.04 0.72 14.70
N VAL A 72 -18.32 0.58 14.37
CA VAL A 72 -19.01 -0.72 14.38
C VAL A 72 -18.40 -1.67 13.33
N LEU A 73 -18.12 -1.17 12.12
CA LEU A 73 -17.48 -1.97 11.07
C LEU A 73 -16.10 -2.45 11.50
N SER A 74 -15.29 -1.55 12.07
CA SER A 74 -13.95 -1.88 12.56
C SER A 74 -13.98 -2.91 13.70
N ALA A 75 -14.88 -2.74 14.68
CA ALA A 75 -15.06 -3.68 15.77
C ALA A 75 -15.54 -5.06 15.28
N THR A 76 -16.40 -5.06 14.27
CA THR A 76 -16.89 -6.26 13.62
C THR A 76 -15.78 -7.00 12.91
N LEU A 77 -14.98 -6.29 12.09
CA LEU A 77 -13.82 -6.84 11.40
C LEU A 77 -12.82 -7.43 12.39
N GLN A 78 -12.51 -6.69 13.46
CA GLN A 78 -11.60 -7.17 14.51
C GLN A 78 -12.09 -8.48 15.14
N LYS A 79 -13.39 -8.56 15.51
CA LYS A 79 -13.96 -9.78 16.09
C LYS A 79 -13.94 -10.95 15.10
N ALA A 80 -14.23 -10.71 13.82
CA ALA A 80 -14.18 -11.73 12.79
C ALA A 80 -12.75 -12.27 12.61
N LEU A 81 -11.75 -11.38 12.53
CA LEU A 81 -10.34 -11.75 12.42
C LEU A 81 -9.84 -12.51 13.64
N GLU A 82 -10.23 -12.08 14.85
CA GLU A 82 -9.90 -12.79 16.09
C GLU A 82 -10.49 -14.21 16.12
N LYS A 83 -11.75 -14.36 15.71
CA LYS A 83 -12.40 -15.65 15.66
C LYS A 83 -11.71 -16.61 14.68
N GLU A 84 -11.33 -16.12 13.51
CA GLU A 84 -10.78 -16.95 12.43
C GLU A 84 -9.27 -17.17 12.60
N TYR A 85 -8.53 -16.13 12.96
CA TYR A 85 -7.06 -16.14 12.92
C TYR A 85 -6.40 -15.81 14.27
N GLY A 86 -7.15 -15.61 15.36
CA GLY A 86 -6.62 -15.18 16.65
C GLY A 86 -5.51 -16.08 17.21
N SER A 87 -5.57 -17.40 16.93
CA SER A 87 -4.52 -18.35 17.32
C SER A 87 -3.22 -18.24 16.49
N LYS A 88 -3.23 -17.46 15.41
CA LYS A 88 -2.10 -17.30 14.46
C LYS A 88 -1.21 -16.10 14.78
N VAL A 89 -1.67 -15.21 15.66
CA VAL A 89 -0.92 -14.06 16.14
C VAL A 89 -0.72 -14.23 17.64
N SER A 90 0.51 -14.45 18.07
CA SER A 90 0.84 -14.63 19.48
C SER A 90 0.89 -13.29 20.24
N LYS A 91 0.83 -13.37 21.56
CA LYS A 91 1.06 -12.19 22.39
C LYS A 91 2.49 -11.67 22.23
N GLU A 92 3.44 -12.58 22.11
CA GLU A 92 4.86 -12.30 21.91
C GLU A 92 5.10 -11.49 20.62
N ASP A 93 4.37 -11.77 19.54
CA ASP A 93 4.46 -11.02 18.28
C ASP A 93 3.97 -9.57 18.45
N VAL A 94 2.92 -9.38 19.25
CA VAL A 94 2.39 -8.05 19.56
C VAL A 94 3.36 -7.30 20.48
N ASP A 95 3.89 -7.97 21.51
CA ASP A 95 4.85 -7.38 22.44
C ASP A 95 6.14 -6.95 21.73
N LYS A 96 6.65 -7.78 20.81
CA LYS A 96 7.82 -7.47 19.98
C LYS A 96 7.58 -6.23 19.11
N ALA A 97 6.44 -6.17 18.42
CA ALA A 97 6.11 -5.02 17.57
C ALA A 97 5.88 -3.74 18.39
N TYR A 98 5.23 -3.85 19.55
CA TYR A 98 5.08 -2.74 20.49
C TYR A 98 6.45 -2.21 20.96
N LYS A 99 7.36 -3.11 21.35
CA LYS A 99 8.71 -2.77 21.76
C LYS A 99 9.48 -2.04 20.65
N GLN A 100 9.44 -2.56 19.43
CA GLN A 100 10.09 -1.92 18.28
C GLN A 100 9.56 -0.49 18.04
N ALA A 101 8.25 -0.29 18.13
CA ALA A 101 7.66 1.03 17.99
C ALA A 101 8.05 1.95 19.15
N SER A 102 8.05 1.46 20.39
CA SER A 102 8.42 2.26 21.56
C SER A 102 9.90 2.68 21.56
N GLU A 103 10.79 1.82 21.07
CA GLU A 103 12.23 2.12 20.96
C GLU A 103 12.53 3.31 20.05
N GLN A 104 11.70 3.57 19.03
CA GLN A 104 11.88 4.73 18.13
C GLN A 104 11.63 6.07 18.84
N TYR A 105 10.79 6.08 19.87
CA TYR A 105 10.39 7.29 20.60
C TYR A 105 10.97 7.35 22.02
N GLY A 106 11.60 6.26 22.50
CA GLY A 106 12.17 6.17 23.83
C GLY A 106 11.15 6.51 24.92
N ASP A 107 11.61 7.24 25.93
CA ASP A 107 10.76 7.62 27.10
C ASP A 107 9.56 8.52 26.74
N GLN A 108 9.54 9.08 25.52
CA GLN A 108 8.44 9.95 25.08
C GLN A 108 7.27 9.16 24.48
N PHE A 109 7.38 7.84 24.30
CA PHE A 109 6.38 7.03 23.61
C PHE A 109 4.98 7.15 24.24
N SER A 110 4.89 7.12 25.58
CA SER A 110 3.60 7.28 26.29
C SER A 110 2.95 8.64 26.03
N GLN A 111 3.76 9.69 25.91
CA GLN A 111 3.27 11.04 25.61
C GLN A 111 2.78 11.13 24.15
N VAL A 112 3.49 10.47 23.23
CA VAL A 112 3.06 10.35 21.83
C VAL A 112 1.71 9.64 21.75
N LEU A 113 1.54 8.51 22.39
CA LEU A 113 0.26 7.80 22.44
C LEU A 113 -0.86 8.69 22.99
N ALA A 114 -0.61 9.36 24.12
CA ALA A 114 -1.59 10.26 24.74
C ALA A 114 -1.98 11.43 23.82
N ALA A 115 -1.04 11.99 23.06
CA ALA A 115 -1.30 13.05 22.10
C ALA A 115 -2.27 12.61 20.97
N TYR A 116 -2.26 11.31 20.63
CA TYR A 116 -3.21 10.70 19.68
C TYR A 116 -4.46 10.10 20.37
N GLY A 117 -4.68 10.37 21.66
CA GLY A 117 -5.80 9.82 22.41
C GLY A 117 -5.75 8.30 22.59
N GLN A 118 -4.56 7.71 22.50
CA GLN A 118 -4.35 6.26 22.61
C GLN A 118 -3.75 5.90 23.98
N THR A 119 -4.13 4.71 24.46
CA THR A 119 -3.48 4.03 25.58
C THR A 119 -2.53 2.94 25.05
N GLU A 120 -1.63 2.46 25.88
CA GLU A 120 -0.81 1.29 25.56
C GLU A 120 -1.68 0.09 25.13
N GLU A 121 -2.77 -0.18 25.85
CA GLU A 121 -3.68 -1.28 25.54
C GLU A 121 -4.36 -1.10 24.18
N SER A 122 -4.87 0.11 23.88
CA SER A 122 -5.49 0.39 22.59
C SER A 122 -4.50 0.27 21.45
N TYR A 123 -3.26 0.71 21.64
CA TYR A 123 -2.20 0.58 20.64
C TYR A 123 -1.80 -0.87 20.41
N ARG A 124 -1.67 -1.68 21.47
CA ARG A 124 -1.43 -3.13 21.35
C ARG A 124 -2.57 -3.84 20.61
N THR A 125 -3.80 -3.44 20.89
CA THR A 125 -4.98 -3.95 20.17
C THR A 125 -4.93 -3.60 18.66
N GLN A 126 -4.49 -2.39 18.35
CA GLN A 126 -4.28 -1.96 16.96
C GLN A 126 -3.19 -2.80 16.27
N ILE A 127 -2.03 -2.99 16.91
CA ILE A 127 -0.96 -3.86 16.40
C ILE A 127 -1.49 -5.27 16.15
N ARG A 128 -2.23 -5.83 17.11
CA ARG A 128 -2.79 -7.17 16.96
C ARG A 128 -3.73 -7.26 15.77
N THR A 129 -4.64 -6.29 15.63
CA THR A 129 -5.56 -6.24 14.49
C THR A 129 -4.81 -6.14 13.17
N GLN A 130 -3.77 -5.31 13.09
CA GLN A 130 -2.93 -5.19 11.89
C GLN A 130 -2.26 -6.51 11.53
N LYS A 131 -1.69 -7.23 12.52
CA LYS A 131 -1.07 -8.55 12.28
C LYS A 131 -2.08 -9.61 11.85
N LEU A 132 -3.31 -9.57 12.37
CA LEU A 132 -4.38 -10.46 11.93
C LEU A 132 -4.81 -10.17 10.49
N VAL A 133 -4.90 -8.91 10.10
CA VAL A 133 -5.17 -8.50 8.72
C VAL A 133 -4.04 -8.98 7.80
N GLU A 134 -2.80 -8.74 8.18
CA GLU A 134 -1.62 -9.19 7.42
C GLU A 134 -1.65 -10.71 7.22
N TYR A 135 -1.91 -11.46 8.29
CA TYR A 135 -2.03 -12.93 8.20
C TYR A 135 -3.17 -13.35 7.26
N ALA A 136 -4.34 -12.73 7.39
CA ALA A 136 -5.51 -13.04 6.53
C ALA A 136 -5.23 -12.75 5.06
N VAL A 137 -4.61 -11.61 4.76
CA VAL A 137 -4.21 -11.22 3.40
C VAL A 137 -3.18 -12.21 2.84
N ASN A 138 -2.16 -12.56 3.62
CA ASN A 138 -1.16 -13.54 3.21
C ASN A 138 -1.78 -14.92 2.94
N GLN A 139 -2.74 -15.36 3.77
CA GLN A 139 -3.45 -16.63 3.54
C GLN A 139 -4.33 -16.60 2.29
N ALA A 140 -4.96 -15.46 2.01
CA ALA A 140 -5.73 -15.28 0.78
C ALA A 140 -4.80 -15.28 -0.45
N ALA A 141 -3.72 -14.51 -0.39
CA ALA A 141 -2.72 -14.43 -1.46
C ALA A 141 -2.10 -15.81 -1.79
N GLN A 142 -1.80 -16.63 -0.76
CA GLN A 142 -1.23 -17.97 -0.98
C GLN A 142 -2.13 -18.88 -1.84
N LYS A 143 -3.46 -18.71 -1.78
CA LYS A 143 -4.38 -19.48 -2.62
C LYS A 143 -4.27 -19.10 -4.10
N ASP A 144 -3.83 -17.89 -4.38
CA ASP A 144 -3.66 -17.37 -5.73
C ASP A 144 -2.24 -17.62 -6.29
N LEU A 145 -1.30 -18.10 -5.46
CA LEU A 145 0.06 -18.45 -5.88
C LEU A 145 0.08 -19.82 -6.60
N THR A 146 -0.74 -19.94 -7.64
CA THR A 146 -0.79 -21.14 -8.49
C THR A 146 0.21 -21.03 -9.64
N GLU A 147 0.61 -22.19 -10.20
CA GLU A 147 1.49 -22.20 -11.38
C GLU A 147 0.91 -21.43 -12.55
N ALA A 148 -0.41 -21.47 -12.74
CA ALA A 148 -1.11 -20.74 -13.80
C ALA A 148 -0.98 -19.23 -13.61
N ASN A 149 -1.14 -18.75 -12.37
CA ASN A 149 -1.02 -17.33 -12.05
C ASN A 149 0.43 -16.84 -12.15
N TYR A 150 1.40 -17.66 -11.72
CA TYR A 150 2.83 -17.36 -11.94
C TYR A 150 3.17 -17.23 -13.42
N LYS A 151 2.69 -18.13 -14.27
CA LYS A 151 2.91 -18.03 -15.71
C LYS A 151 2.27 -16.81 -16.33
N ALA A 152 1.04 -16.48 -15.94
CA ALA A 152 0.35 -15.29 -16.41
C ALA A 152 1.05 -13.98 -15.96
N ALA A 153 1.55 -13.93 -14.73
CA ALA A 153 2.35 -12.80 -14.24
C ALA A 153 3.69 -12.72 -14.97
N TYR A 154 4.34 -13.87 -15.20
CA TYR A 154 5.60 -13.95 -15.92
C TYR A 154 5.48 -13.43 -17.37
N ASP A 155 4.38 -13.67 -18.07
CA ASP A 155 4.20 -13.20 -19.44
C ASP A 155 4.40 -11.68 -19.55
N ASN A 156 3.98 -10.93 -18.53
CA ASN A 156 4.10 -9.47 -18.45
C ASN A 156 5.32 -8.99 -17.64
N TYR A 157 6.11 -9.91 -17.08
CA TYR A 157 7.24 -9.56 -16.25
C TYR A 157 8.42 -9.05 -17.09
N THR A 158 8.99 -7.93 -16.69
CA THR A 158 10.24 -7.40 -17.21
C THR A 158 11.36 -7.67 -16.21
N PRO A 159 12.42 -8.37 -16.60
CA PRO A 159 13.56 -8.66 -15.72
C PRO A 159 14.39 -7.43 -15.43
N ASN A 160 15.46 -7.60 -14.66
CA ASN A 160 16.34 -6.54 -14.23
C ASN A 160 16.79 -5.66 -15.39
N THR A 161 16.58 -4.37 -15.21
CA THR A 161 16.92 -3.30 -16.13
C THR A 161 17.73 -2.27 -15.33
N GLU A 162 18.92 -1.95 -15.77
CA GLU A 162 19.71 -0.88 -15.16
C GLU A 162 19.26 0.46 -15.73
N VAL A 163 18.92 1.39 -14.85
CA VAL A 163 18.43 2.71 -15.23
C VAL A 163 19.20 3.83 -14.53
N GLN A 164 19.28 4.95 -15.21
CA GLN A 164 19.66 6.25 -14.66
C GLN A 164 18.44 7.17 -14.79
N VAL A 165 18.00 7.74 -13.69
CA VAL A 165 16.78 8.57 -13.63
C VAL A 165 17.14 9.93 -13.07
N VAL A 166 16.66 10.97 -13.73
CA VAL A 166 16.73 12.35 -13.27
C VAL A 166 15.30 12.85 -13.06
N SER A 167 15.09 13.66 -12.03
CA SER A 167 13.79 14.30 -11.78
C SER A 167 13.95 15.79 -11.47
N THR A 168 12.97 16.58 -11.90
CA THR A 168 12.85 18.00 -11.59
C THR A 168 11.38 18.42 -11.55
N THR A 169 11.08 19.50 -10.85
CA THR A 169 9.73 20.14 -10.87
C THR A 169 9.64 21.25 -11.91
N ASP A 170 10.76 21.63 -12.53
CA ASP A 170 10.81 22.65 -13.57
C ASP A 170 10.76 22.00 -14.95
N LYS A 171 9.64 22.29 -15.66
CA LYS A 171 9.41 21.74 -17.01
C LYS A 171 10.44 22.19 -18.01
N ALA A 172 10.89 23.45 -17.95
CA ALA A 172 11.85 23.98 -18.91
C ALA A 172 13.23 23.31 -18.75
N VAL A 173 13.63 23.02 -17.51
CA VAL A 173 14.84 22.24 -17.20
C VAL A 173 14.70 20.82 -17.72
N ALA A 174 13.53 20.18 -17.52
CA ALA A 174 13.28 18.83 -18.04
C ALA A 174 13.37 18.77 -19.57
N ASP A 175 12.70 19.69 -20.28
CA ASP A 175 12.70 19.76 -21.75
C ASP A 175 14.10 20.00 -22.29
N LYS A 176 14.89 20.86 -21.63
CA LYS A 176 16.30 21.12 -22.00
C LYS A 176 17.14 19.87 -21.82
N LEU A 177 17.05 19.22 -20.65
CA LEU A 177 17.81 17.99 -20.35
C LEU A 177 17.47 16.87 -21.33
N ASP A 178 16.17 16.68 -21.66
CA ASP A 178 15.71 15.71 -22.64
C ASP A 178 16.39 15.92 -24.02
N SER A 179 16.40 17.17 -24.49
CA SER A 179 17.04 17.52 -25.76
C SER A 179 18.56 17.28 -25.74
N GLU A 180 19.25 17.69 -24.67
CA GLU A 180 20.69 17.52 -24.53
C GLU A 180 21.09 16.06 -24.35
N ALA A 181 20.32 15.28 -23.57
CA ALA A 181 20.61 13.88 -23.29
C ALA A 181 20.40 12.95 -24.51
N LYS A 182 19.58 13.38 -25.49
CA LYS A 182 19.34 12.67 -26.76
C LYS A 182 20.31 13.05 -27.88
N ALA A 183 21.19 14.04 -27.64
CA ALA A 183 22.19 14.41 -28.63
C ALA A 183 23.20 13.27 -28.86
N GLU A 184 23.72 13.16 -30.06
CA GLU A 184 24.70 12.13 -30.42
C GLU A 184 25.95 12.23 -29.55
N GLY A 185 26.33 11.13 -28.90
CA GLY A 185 27.49 11.06 -28.01
C GLY A 185 27.31 11.69 -26.64
N ALA A 186 26.08 12.10 -26.28
CA ALA A 186 25.83 12.70 -24.96
C ALA A 186 26.05 11.71 -23.81
N ASP A 187 26.75 12.19 -22.76
CA ASP A 187 26.84 11.51 -21.49
C ASP A 187 25.70 11.98 -20.60
N PHE A 188 24.74 11.10 -20.33
CA PHE A 188 23.53 11.39 -19.55
C PHE A 188 23.87 11.95 -18.16
N SER A 189 24.88 11.38 -17.50
CA SER A 189 25.28 11.82 -16.16
C SER A 189 25.95 13.21 -16.20
N GLN A 190 26.72 13.49 -17.22
CA GLN A 190 27.32 14.81 -17.40
C GLN A 190 26.26 15.86 -17.74
N VAL A 191 25.33 15.55 -18.65
CA VAL A 191 24.21 16.43 -19.00
C VAL A 191 23.35 16.76 -17.76
N ALA A 192 23.04 15.75 -16.93
CA ALA A 192 22.32 15.98 -15.68
C ALA A 192 23.07 16.95 -14.76
N LYS A 193 24.38 16.74 -14.58
CA LYS A 193 25.24 17.58 -13.74
C LYS A 193 25.34 19.02 -14.26
N ASP A 194 25.45 19.20 -15.55
CA ASP A 194 25.51 20.53 -16.19
C ASP A 194 24.19 21.31 -16.00
N ASN A 195 23.08 20.59 -15.82
CA ASN A 195 21.78 21.14 -15.47
C ASN A 195 21.54 21.19 -13.94
N SER A 196 22.57 20.96 -13.11
CA SER A 196 22.49 20.95 -11.63
C SER A 196 21.49 19.92 -11.07
N LEU A 197 21.36 18.78 -11.72
CA LEU A 197 20.49 17.69 -11.33
C LEU A 197 21.30 16.43 -10.95
N GLU A 198 20.75 15.66 -10.01
CA GLU A 198 21.33 14.40 -9.57
C GLU A 198 20.78 13.22 -10.34
N VAL A 199 21.63 12.23 -10.62
CA VAL A 199 21.26 10.98 -11.29
C VAL A 199 21.06 9.89 -10.25
N ALA A 200 19.87 9.34 -10.16
CA ALA A 200 19.57 8.13 -9.42
C ALA A 200 19.84 6.90 -10.31
N SER A 201 20.89 6.14 -10.00
CA SER A 201 21.20 4.87 -10.69
C SER A 201 20.65 3.70 -9.90
N LYS A 202 19.82 2.86 -10.54
CA LYS A 202 19.14 1.72 -9.93
C LYS A 202 19.04 0.54 -10.90
N THR A 203 18.98 -0.66 -10.34
CA THR A 203 18.50 -1.84 -11.06
C THR A 203 17.06 -2.06 -10.68
N VAL A 204 16.16 -2.05 -11.67
CA VAL A 204 14.71 -2.16 -11.49
C VAL A 204 14.15 -3.31 -12.32
N ASN A 205 12.99 -3.83 -11.91
CA ASN A 205 12.22 -4.83 -12.64
C ASN A 205 10.71 -4.56 -12.47
N SER A 206 9.85 -5.41 -13.01
CA SER A 206 8.39 -5.23 -12.92
C SER A 206 7.84 -5.20 -11.50
N ALA A 207 8.58 -5.74 -10.50
CA ALA A 207 8.18 -5.73 -9.10
C ALA A 207 8.75 -4.52 -8.32
N SER A 208 9.58 -3.69 -8.95
CA SER A 208 10.23 -2.54 -8.30
C SER A 208 9.22 -1.43 -8.00
N GLN A 209 9.46 -0.76 -6.87
CA GLN A 209 8.70 0.41 -6.41
C GLN A 209 9.59 1.64 -6.20
N ASP A 210 10.82 1.60 -6.69
CA ASP A 210 11.80 2.68 -6.53
C ASP A 210 11.39 3.97 -7.24
N PHE A 211 10.59 3.86 -8.31
CA PHE A 211 10.12 4.98 -9.12
C PHE A 211 8.62 4.84 -9.42
N PRO A 212 7.94 5.93 -9.80
CA PRO A 212 6.56 5.88 -10.27
C PRO A 212 6.37 4.90 -11.45
N ALA A 213 5.20 4.29 -11.53
CA ALA A 213 4.91 3.26 -12.54
C ALA A 213 5.11 3.74 -13.99
N ASP A 214 4.81 5.01 -14.28
CA ASP A 214 5.00 5.60 -15.60
C ASP A 214 6.48 5.71 -15.95
N VAL A 215 7.34 6.01 -14.97
CA VAL A 215 8.81 6.08 -15.12
C VAL A 215 9.38 4.69 -15.41
N LEU A 216 8.95 3.67 -14.64
CA LEU A 216 9.34 2.28 -14.88
C LEU A 216 8.86 1.79 -16.25
N THR A 217 7.63 2.14 -16.64
CA THR A 217 7.09 1.81 -17.95
C THR A 217 7.91 2.40 -19.09
N ALA A 218 8.35 3.65 -18.97
CA ALA A 218 9.23 4.28 -19.95
C ALA A 218 10.57 3.54 -20.04
N ALA A 219 11.18 3.21 -18.89
CA ALA A 219 12.42 2.45 -18.86
C ALA A 219 12.33 1.07 -19.54
N PHE A 220 11.21 0.37 -19.33
CA PHE A 220 11.04 -0.97 -19.86
C PHE A 220 10.71 -1.01 -21.36
N LYS A 221 10.09 0.04 -21.90
CA LYS A 221 9.71 0.12 -23.32
C LYS A 221 10.87 0.45 -24.24
N GLN A 222 11.83 1.22 -23.78
CA GLN A 222 12.94 1.68 -24.63
C GLN A 222 14.09 0.65 -24.70
N ASP A 223 14.91 0.74 -25.72
CA ASP A 223 16.09 -0.11 -25.88
C ASP A 223 17.20 0.26 -24.88
N ALA A 224 18.19 -0.63 -24.74
CA ALA A 224 19.39 -0.32 -23.97
C ALA A 224 20.12 0.89 -24.57
N ASN A 225 20.67 1.74 -23.72
CA ASN A 225 21.29 3.03 -24.02
C ASN A 225 20.35 4.14 -24.52
N ALA A 226 19.05 3.88 -24.66
CA ALA A 226 18.07 4.90 -25.04
C ALA A 226 17.69 5.80 -23.87
N VAL A 227 17.31 7.03 -24.18
CA VAL A 227 16.78 8.04 -23.26
C VAL A 227 15.28 8.25 -23.57
N SER A 228 14.44 8.25 -22.52
CA SER A 228 13.00 8.45 -22.66
C SER A 228 12.66 9.89 -23.04
N ASP A 229 11.46 10.10 -23.56
CA ASP A 229 10.82 11.41 -23.50
C ASP A 229 10.56 11.82 -22.04
N VAL A 230 10.27 13.11 -21.81
CA VAL A 230 9.90 13.60 -20.49
C VAL A 230 8.64 12.90 -19.98
N VAL A 231 8.77 12.15 -18.89
CA VAL A 231 7.66 11.49 -18.20
C VAL A 231 7.12 12.43 -17.13
N THR A 232 5.85 12.82 -17.23
CA THR A 232 5.21 13.71 -16.27
C THR A 232 4.39 12.90 -15.26
N VAL A 233 4.72 13.05 -13.98
CA VAL A 233 3.98 12.44 -12.88
C VAL A 233 3.34 13.52 -12.02
N SER A 234 2.01 13.52 -11.94
CA SER A 234 1.25 14.50 -11.15
C SER A 234 0.88 13.93 -9.78
N ASN A 235 1.10 14.72 -8.74
CA ASN A 235 0.60 14.39 -7.42
C ASN A 235 -0.90 14.64 -7.35
N SER A 236 -1.70 13.61 -7.13
CA SER A 236 -3.16 13.66 -7.12
C SER A 236 -3.75 14.56 -6.01
N SER A 237 -3.02 14.78 -4.93
CA SER A 237 -3.47 15.58 -3.78
C SER A 237 -3.14 17.06 -3.92
N THR A 238 -2.01 17.40 -4.55
CA THR A 238 -1.53 18.79 -4.66
C THR A 238 -1.62 19.34 -6.07
N GLY A 239 -1.79 18.49 -7.09
CA GLY A 239 -1.72 18.88 -8.51
C GLY A 239 -0.29 19.20 -8.98
N ALA A 240 0.71 19.13 -8.12
CA ALA A 240 2.11 19.39 -8.49
C ALA A 240 2.64 18.31 -9.44
N ALA A 241 3.32 18.74 -10.50
CA ALA A 241 3.95 17.84 -11.46
C ALA A 241 5.44 17.66 -11.14
N THR A 242 5.93 16.44 -11.30
CA THR A 242 7.35 16.12 -11.32
C THR A 242 7.66 15.51 -12.69
N TYR A 243 8.73 15.97 -13.29
CA TYR A 243 9.19 15.54 -14.62
C TYR A 243 10.39 14.62 -14.46
N TYR A 244 10.34 13.47 -15.11
CA TYR A 244 11.39 12.47 -15.07
C TYR A 244 11.94 12.25 -16.48
N ILE A 245 13.25 12.04 -16.57
CA ILE A 245 13.93 11.55 -17.78
C ILE A 245 14.69 10.30 -17.36
N VAL A 246 14.54 9.24 -18.16
CA VAL A 246 15.12 7.93 -17.87
C VAL A 246 16.05 7.52 -18.98
N LYS A 247 17.28 7.17 -18.63
CA LYS A 247 18.17 6.41 -19.51
C LYS A 247 18.13 4.94 -19.11
N THR A 248 17.79 4.06 -20.02
CA THR A 248 17.97 2.62 -19.84
C THR A 248 19.40 2.27 -20.19
N VAL A 249 20.18 1.85 -19.22
CA VAL A 249 21.60 1.53 -19.40
C VAL A 249 21.77 0.14 -20.00
N SER A 250 21.14 -0.85 -19.38
CA SER A 250 21.17 -2.24 -19.83
C SER A 250 19.89 -2.96 -19.47
N LYS A 251 19.62 -4.07 -20.16
CA LYS A 251 18.51 -4.98 -19.89
C LYS A 251 19.02 -6.40 -19.78
N SER A 252 18.62 -7.09 -18.71
CA SER A 252 18.85 -8.53 -18.61
C SER A 252 17.94 -9.28 -19.56
N GLU A 253 18.44 -10.34 -20.18
CA GLU A 253 17.59 -11.25 -20.92
C GLU A 253 16.62 -11.98 -19.98
N LYS A 254 15.38 -12.15 -20.45
CA LYS A 254 14.35 -12.87 -19.70
C LYS A 254 14.63 -14.37 -19.79
N ASN A 255 14.89 -15.01 -18.66
CA ASN A 255 15.06 -16.47 -18.61
C ASN A 255 13.74 -17.15 -18.96
N ALA A 256 13.76 -18.19 -19.77
CA ALA A 256 12.56 -18.91 -20.21
C ALA A 256 11.80 -19.61 -19.06
N ASP A 257 12.47 -19.94 -17.96
CA ASP A 257 11.84 -20.55 -16.79
C ASP A 257 11.38 -19.48 -15.79
N TRP A 258 10.08 -19.30 -15.68
CA TRP A 258 9.46 -18.36 -14.74
C TRP A 258 9.84 -18.58 -13.27
N LYS A 259 10.25 -19.80 -12.92
CA LYS A 259 10.63 -20.15 -11.54
C LYS A 259 11.82 -19.34 -11.03
N ASN A 260 12.67 -18.86 -11.94
CA ASN A 260 13.79 -17.98 -11.59
C ASN A 260 13.35 -16.60 -11.11
N TYR A 261 12.10 -16.24 -11.31
CA TYR A 261 11.52 -14.93 -10.92
C TYR A 261 10.41 -15.08 -9.87
N LYS A 262 10.27 -16.27 -9.27
CA LYS A 262 9.15 -16.58 -8.36
C LYS A 262 8.99 -15.56 -7.25
N ASP A 263 10.10 -15.12 -6.64
CA ASP A 263 10.07 -14.15 -5.54
C ASP A 263 9.57 -12.78 -6.01
N ASP A 264 9.95 -12.35 -7.21
CA ASP A 264 9.47 -11.09 -7.79
C ASP A 264 8.01 -11.19 -8.24
N LEU A 265 7.61 -12.33 -8.80
CA LEU A 265 6.23 -12.58 -9.24
C LEU A 265 5.25 -12.72 -8.06
N THR A 266 5.74 -12.89 -6.85
CA THR A 266 4.95 -13.00 -5.61
C THR A 266 4.66 -11.61 -4.99
N LYS A 267 5.45 -10.60 -5.32
CA LYS A 267 5.28 -9.22 -4.85
C LYS A 267 4.14 -8.49 -5.57
#